data_7f08b076a055e4dff75351ee7b0fc708
#
_entry.id   7f08b076a055e4dff75351ee7b0fc708
#
_cell.length_a   1.000
_cell.length_b   1.000
_cell.length_c   1.000
_cell.angle_alpha   90.00
_cell.angle_beta   90.00
_cell.angle_gamma   90.00
#
_symmetry.space_group_name_H-M   'P 1'
#
loop_
_entity.id
_entity.type
_entity.pdbx_description
1 polymer ?
#
loop_
_entity_poly.entity_id
_entity_poly.type
_entity_poly.pdbx_seq_one_letter_code
_entity_poly.pdbx_strand_id
1 'polypeptide(L)'
;MYKRQAEDEAKVERIKEAVKGIRNIRGEMNVPPSKKASVIVVSEKEEVLKIFEENKVFFATLGLASDVTLQSTKENIGEDAVSVVIADGTIYIPFAELVDIDKEIERLKKEEKKLTGEIKRCEGMLGNPNFVNKAPEKKIAEEREKLEKYKGMMEQVKERLAHFTKP
;
A
#
# COMPACT_ATOMS: atom_id res chain seq x y z
N MET A 1 -34.03 19.62 -20.13
CA MET A 1 -34.21 18.55 -19.15
C MET A 1 -33.15 17.43 -19.31
N TYR A 2 -32.96 16.85 -20.47
CA TYR A 2 -31.99 15.76 -20.71
C TYR A 2 -30.51 16.12 -20.48
N LYS A 3 -30.06 17.34 -20.80
CA LYS A 3 -28.66 17.75 -20.55
C LYS A 3 -28.28 17.79 -19.08
N ARG A 4 -29.18 18.27 -18.24
CA ARG A 4 -28.98 18.36 -16.79
C ARG A 4 -28.89 16.97 -16.14
N GLN A 5 -29.70 16.04 -16.66
CA GLN A 5 -29.71 14.63 -16.22
C GLN A 5 -28.39 13.93 -16.55
N ALA A 6 -27.84 14.13 -17.77
CA ALA A 6 -26.57 13.56 -18.19
C ALA A 6 -25.36 14.14 -17.39
N GLU A 7 -25.40 15.44 -17.06
CA GLU A 7 -24.38 16.07 -16.21
C GLU A 7 -24.41 15.53 -14.78
N ASP A 8 -25.60 15.33 -14.22
CA ASP A 8 -25.77 14.78 -12.87
C ASP A 8 -25.35 13.31 -12.81
N GLU A 9 -25.65 12.50 -13.84
CA GLU A 9 -25.17 11.12 -13.97
C GLU A 9 -23.65 11.04 -14.05
N ALA A 10 -23.00 11.91 -14.83
CA ALA A 10 -21.55 11.98 -14.92
C ALA A 10 -20.88 12.34 -13.60
N LYS A 11 -21.47 13.24 -12.81
CA LYS A 11 -21.01 13.59 -11.46
C LYS A 11 -21.07 12.38 -10.51
N VAL A 12 -22.19 11.69 -10.50
CA VAL A 12 -22.39 10.49 -9.67
C VAL A 12 -21.42 9.39 -10.05
N GLU A 13 -21.17 9.15 -11.34
CA GLU A 13 -20.21 8.14 -11.79
C GLU A 13 -18.78 8.46 -11.35
N ARG A 14 -18.35 9.72 -11.38
CA ARG A 14 -17.03 10.14 -10.85
C ARG A 14 -16.87 9.84 -9.37
N ILE A 15 -17.91 10.10 -8.58
CA ILE A 15 -17.89 9.81 -7.13
C ILE A 15 -17.83 8.30 -6.90
N LYS A 16 -18.61 7.52 -7.62
CA LYS A 16 -18.59 6.06 -7.54
C LYS A 16 -17.21 5.48 -7.89
N GLU A 17 -16.59 5.98 -8.95
CA GLU A 17 -15.24 5.58 -9.36
C GLU A 17 -14.22 5.86 -8.25
N ALA A 18 -14.25 7.06 -7.67
CA ALA A 18 -13.38 7.46 -6.59
C ALA A 18 -13.56 6.61 -5.34
N VAL A 19 -14.79 6.41 -4.90
CA VAL A 19 -15.12 5.56 -3.74
C VAL A 19 -14.69 4.12 -3.98
N LYS A 20 -14.94 3.58 -5.17
CA LYS A 20 -14.50 2.24 -5.56
C LYS A 20 -12.98 2.10 -5.50
N GLY A 21 -12.24 3.08 -6.04
CA GLY A 21 -10.78 3.11 -5.98
C GLY A 21 -10.24 3.11 -4.54
N ILE A 22 -10.81 3.95 -3.67
CA ILE A 22 -10.45 4.00 -2.25
C ILE A 22 -10.72 2.65 -1.57
N ARG A 23 -11.88 2.05 -1.81
CA ARG A 23 -12.25 0.75 -1.22
C ARG A 23 -11.35 -0.38 -1.72
N ASN A 24 -10.96 -0.38 -2.99
CA ASN A 24 -10.04 -1.37 -3.55
C ASN A 24 -8.67 -1.30 -2.85
N ILE A 25 -8.07 -0.12 -2.76
CA ILE A 25 -6.80 0.09 -2.05
C ILE A 25 -6.89 -0.36 -0.60
N ARG A 26 -7.97 -0.01 0.10
CA ARG A 26 -8.19 -0.44 1.49
C ARG A 26 -8.30 -1.96 1.61
N GLY A 27 -8.95 -2.61 0.63
CA GLY A 27 -9.05 -4.07 0.55
C GLY A 27 -7.71 -4.73 0.31
N GLU A 28 -6.93 -4.25 -0.64
CA GLU A 28 -5.58 -4.75 -0.96
C GLU A 28 -4.62 -4.63 0.23
N MET A 29 -4.75 -3.56 1.01
CA MET A 29 -3.93 -3.30 2.19
C MET A 29 -4.51 -3.91 3.49
N ASN A 30 -5.65 -4.62 3.41
CA ASN A 30 -6.35 -5.20 4.57
C ASN A 30 -6.65 -4.19 5.67
N VAL A 31 -7.03 -2.96 5.29
CA VAL A 31 -7.38 -1.89 6.24
C VAL A 31 -8.75 -2.17 6.86
N PRO A 32 -8.86 -2.29 8.20
CA PRO A 32 -10.14 -2.55 8.84
C PRO A 32 -11.14 -1.39 8.63
N PRO A 33 -12.45 -1.68 8.54
CA PRO A 33 -13.49 -0.65 8.37
C PRO A 33 -13.52 0.41 9.49
N SER A 34 -13.07 0.03 10.68
CA SER A 34 -12.99 0.94 11.83
C SER A 34 -11.90 2.01 11.70
N LYS A 35 -10.91 1.78 10.84
CA LYS A 35 -9.81 2.72 10.61
C LYS A 35 -10.17 3.68 9.49
N LYS A 36 -10.39 4.93 9.84
CA LYS A 36 -10.60 6.01 8.88
C LYS A 36 -9.27 6.64 8.50
N ALA A 37 -9.18 7.15 7.28
CA ALA A 37 -7.98 7.83 6.78
C ALA A 37 -8.38 9.12 6.06
N SER A 38 -7.52 10.13 6.09
CA SER A 38 -7.73 11.35 5.31
C SER A 38 -7.55 11.06 3.82
N VAL A 39 -8.28 11.79 3.00
CA VAL A 39 -8.28 11.68 1.54
C VAL A 39 -7.94 13.04 0.94
N ILE A 40 -6.97 13.08 0.07
CA ILE A 40 -6.55 14.30 -0.63
C ILE A 40 -6.85 14.11 -2.12
N VAL A 41 -7.75 14.93 -2.66
CA VAL A 41 -8.10 14.93 -4.07
C VAL A 41 -7.31 16.02 -4.77
N VAL A 42 -6.53 15.64 -5.78
CA VAL A 42 -5.75 16.56 -6.60
C VAL A 42 -6.31 16.58 -8.01
N SER A 43 -6.71 17.74 -8.50
CA SER A 43 -7.15 17.95 -9.87
C SER A 43 -6.87 19.38 -10.30
N GLU A 44 -6.37 19.56 -11.52
CA GLU A 44 -6.22 20.88 -12.13
C GLU A 44 -7.55 21.50 -12.57
N LYS A 45 -8.61 20.70 -12.61
CA LYS A 45 -9.95 21.14 -13.02
C LYS A 45 -10.78 21.53 -11.78
N GLU A 46 -11.09 22.81 -11.65
CA GLU A 46 -11.94 23.33 -10.57
C GLU A 46 -13.32 22.67 -10.53
N GLU A 47 -13.87 22.34 -11.71
CA GLU A 47 -15.16 21.63 -11.81
C GLU A 47 -15.14 20.29 -11.09
N VAL A 48 -14.03 19.53 -11.23
CA VAL A 48 -13.84 18.25 -10.55
C VAL A 48 -13.75 18.45 -9.04
N LEU A 49 -12.95 19.40 -8.59
CA LEU A 49 -12.82 19.72 -7.16
C LEU A 49 -14.16 20.14 -6.55
N LYS A 50 -14.95 20.90 -7.28
CA LYS A 50 -16.31 21.32 -6.82
C LYS A 50 -17.25 20.12 -6.66
N ILE A 51 -17.24 19.18 -7.59
CA ILE A 51 -18.03 17.94 -7.49
C ILE A 51 -17.66 17.17 -6.21
N PHE A 52 -16.39 17.05 -5.90
CA PHE A 52 -15.93 16.37 -4.69
C PHE A 52 -16.26 17.15 -3.42
N GLU A 53 -16.17 18.49 -3.44
CA GLU A 53 -16.56 19.35 -2.32
C GLU A 53 -18.03 19.17 -1.95
N GLU A 54 -18.92 19.24 -2.93
CA GLU A 54 -20.36 19.08 -2.75
C GLU A 54 -20.77 17.69 -2.24
N ASN A 55 -19.88 16.69 -2.43
CA ASN A 55 -20.17 15.28 -2.14
C ASN A 55 -19.24 14.67 -1.09
N LYS A 56 -18.59 15.47 -0.27
CA LYS A 56 -17.68 15.01 0.82
C LYS A 56 -18.31 13.94 1.72
N VAL A 57 -19.62 14.04 1.95
CA VAL A 57 -20.35 13.09 2.81
C VAL A 57 -20.26 11.66 2.29
N PHE A 58 -20.26 11.45 0.98
CA PHE A 58 -20.12 10.12 0.40
C PHE A 58 -18.73 9.51 0.66
N PHE A 59 -17.69 10.33 0.67
CA PHE A 59 -16.34 9.88 1.02
C PHE A 59 -16.22 9.53 2.51
N ALA A 60 -16.82 10.30 3.37
CA ALA A 60 -16.86 10.01 4.80
C ALA A 60 -17.60 8.69 5.11
N THR A 61 -18.70 8.44 4.42
CA THR A 61 -19.57 7.29 4.68
C THR A 61 -19.12 6.04 3.92
N LEU A 62 -18.94 6.15 2.61
CA LEU A 62 -18.67 5.00 1.73
C LEU A 62 -17.18 4.74 1.51
N GLY A 63 -16.37 5.80 1.53
CA GLY A 63 -14.91 5.74 1.40
C GLY A 63 -14.19 5.58 2.75
N LEU A 64 -14.91 5.68 3.87
CA LEU A 64 -14.35 5.67 5.23
C LEU A 64 -13.26 6.75 5.42
N ALA A 65 -13.48 7.92 4.82
CA ALA A 65 -12.61 9.06 4.97
C ALA A 65 -12.85 9.78 6.30
N SER A 66 -11.77 10.12 7.01
CA SER A 66 -11.83 10.97 8.21
C SER A 66 -11.99 12.45 7.86
N ASP A 67 -11.34 12.85 6.78
CA ASP A 67 -11.39 14.17 6.20
C ASP A 67 -11.14 14.11 4.68
N VAL A 68 -11.59 15.12 3.95
CA VAL A 68 -11.41 15.25 2.51
C VAL A 68 -10.81 16.62 2.20
N THR A 69 -9.59 16.64 1.74
CA THR A 69 -8.88 17.85 1.28
C THR A 69 -8.87 17.90 -0.25
N LEU A 70 -9.13 19.08 -0.80
CA LEU A 70 -9.14 19.31 -2.24
C LEU A 70 -8.06 20.33 -2.60
N GLN A 71 -7.24 20.01 -3.57
CA GLN A 71 -6.17 20.90 -4.02
C GLN A 71 -5.88 20.74 -5.51
N SER A 72 -5.31 21.77 -6.13
CA SER A 72 -4.97 21.77 -7.55
C SER A 72 -3.60 21.20 -7.85
N THR A 73 -2.73 21.12 -6.86
CA THR A 73 -1.35 20.66 -6.98
C THR A 73 -1.03 19.56 -5.99
N LYS A 74 0.04 18.81 -6.23
CA LYS A 74 0.54 17.75 -5.33
C LYS A 74 1.43 18.32 -4.21
N GLU A 75 1.15 19.50 -3.70
CA GLU A 75 1.93 20.09 -2.62
C GLU A 75 1.53 19.50 -1.26
N ASN A 76 2.52 19.36 -0.37
CA ASN A 76 2.33 18.82 0.99
C ASN A 76 1.76 17.40 1.08
N ILE A 77 1.90 16.61 0.01
CA ILE A 77 1.55 15.17 0.00
C ILE A 77 2.84 14.39 0.21
N GLY A 78 2.86 13.49 1.22
CA GLY A 78 4.00 12.64 1.50
C GLY A 78 4.33 11.71 0.31
N GLU A 79 5.61 11.43 0.11
CA GLU A 79 6.07 10.53 -0.97
C GLU A 79 5.56 9.11 -0.81
N ASP A 80 5.22 8.72 0.42
CA ASP A 80 4.66 7.43 0.80
C ASP A 80 3.13 7.34 0.64
N ALA A 81 2.47 8.43 0.22
CA ALA A 81 1.03 8.43 0.03
C ALA A 81 0.62 7.45 -1.08
N VAL A 82 -0.39 6.64 -0.77
CA VAL A 82 -0.98 5.73 -1.76
C VAL A 82 -1.86 6.53 -2.70
N SER A 83 -1.73 6.28 -4.00
CA SER A 83 -2.46 7.01 -5.03
C SER A 83 -3.52 6.15 -5.71
N VAL A 84 -4.67 6.76 -5.98
CA VAL A 84 -5.76 6.22 -6.80
C VAL A 84 -5.98 7.17 -7.97
N VAL A 85 -5.75 6.70 -9.18
CA VAL A 85 -6.01 7.49 -10.40
C VAL A 85 -7.50 7.44 -10.72
N ILE A 86 -8.07 8.61 -10.92
CA ILE A 86 -9.46 8.79 -11.36
C ILE A 86 -9.52 9.65 -12.62
N ALA A 87 -10.69 9.74 -13.26
CA ALA A 87 -10.86 10.64 -14.39
C ALA A 87 -10.60 12.10 -13.98
N ASP A 88 -9.67 12.74 -14.66
CA ASP A 88 -9.26 14.15 -14.48
C ASP A 88 -8.63 14.46 -13.08
N GLY A 89 -8.09 13.47 -12.39
CA GLY A 89 -7.45 13.72 -11.11
C GLY A 89 -6.79 12.50 -10.47
N THR A 90 -6.25 12.71 -9.29
CA THR A 90 -5.65 11.65 -8.48
C THR A 90 -6.04 11.83 -7.02
N ILE A 91 -6.38 10.75 -6.36
CA ILE A 91 -6.66 10.72 -4.93
C ILE A 91 -5.42 10.18 -4.21
N TYR A 92 -5.00 10.86 -3.17
CA TYR A 92 -3.89 10.44 -2.31
C TYR A 92 -4.41 10.13 -0.90
N ILE A 93 -3.91 9.06 -0.33
CA ILE A 93 -4.22 8.65 1.04
C ILE A 93 -2.89 8.42 1.77
N PRO A 94 -2.61 9.11 2.88
CA PRO A 94 -1.38 8.91 3.64
C PRO A 94 -1.25 7.46 4.08
N PHE A 95 -0.13 6.82 3.74
CA PHE A 95 0.11 5.41 4.05
C PHE A 95 0.02 5.13 5.56
N ALA A 96 0.58 6.02 6.37
CA ALA A 96 0.57 5.92 7.82
C ALA A 96 -0.85 5.87 8.43
N GLU A 97 -1.84 6.43 7.75
CA GLU A 97 -3.23 6.41 8.18
C GLU A 97 -3.97 5.12 7.76
N LEU A 98 -3.48 4.43 6.73
CA LEU A 98 -4.04 3.16 6.25
C LEU A 98 -3.56 1.96 7.08
N VAL A 99 -2.30 1.97 7.51
CA VAL A 99 -1.71 0.88 8.28
C VAL A 99 -1.52 1.27 9.74
N ASP A 100 -1.60 0.28 10.61
CA ASP A 100 -1.16 0.40 12.00
C ASP A 100 0.35 0.17 12.00
N ILE A 101 1.12 1.26 12.05
CA ILE A 101 2.58 1.24 11.95
C ILE A 101 3.19 0.32 13.00
N ASP A 102 2.71 0.36 14.23
CA ASP A 102 3.26 -0.45 15.32
C ASP A 102 3.04 -1.95 15.06
N LYS A 103 1.86 -2.33 14.59
CA LYS A 103 1.58 -3.72 14.20
C LYS A 103 2.37 -4.15 12.98
N GLU A 104 2.56 -3.27 12.01
CA GLU A 104 3.37 -3.57 10.83
C GLU A 104 4.85 -3.74 11.19
N ILE A 105 5.38 -2.90 12.07
CA ILE A 105 6.74 -3.07 12.62
C ILE A 105 6.87 -4.42 13.35
N GLU A 106 5.89 -4.77 14.17
CA GLU A 106 5.90 -6.04 14.89
C GLU A 106 5.87 -7.24 13.92
N ARG A 107 5.03 -7.16 12.87
CA ARG A 107 4.96 -8.17 11.81
C ARG A 107 6.29 -8.32 11.08
N LEU A 108 6.89 -7.21 10.68
CA LEU A 108 8.18 -7.19 9.99
C LEU A 108 9.32 -7.73 10.87
N LYS A 109 9.34 -7.42 12.15
CA LYS A 109 10.30 -7.99 13.10
C LYS A 109 10.16 -9.50 13.27
N LYS A 110 8.94 -10.02 13.26
CA LYS A 110 8.69 -11.48 13.28
C LYS A 110 9.18 -12.14 12.00
N GLU A 111 8.94 -11.51 10.85
CA GLU A 111 9.41 -11.98 9.56
C GLU A 111 10.94 -11.95 9.46
N GLU A 112 11.59 -10.87 9.91
CA GLU A 112 13.05 -10.75 10.01
C GLU A 112 13.65 -11.90 10.83
N LYS A 113 13.07 -12.18 11.99
CA LYS A 113 13.53 -13.28 12.85
C LYS A 113 13.40 -14.65 12.18
N LYS A 114 12.29 -14.88 11.47
CA LYS A 114 12.06 -16.11 10.69
C LYS A 114 13.07 -16.25 9.58
N LEU A 115 13.27 -15.20 8.78
CA LEU A 115 14.24 -15.20 7.68
C LEU A 115 15.67 -15.38 8.17
N THR A 116 16.04 -14.80 9.31
CA THR A 116 17.34 -15.02 9.95
C THR A 116 17.55 -16.50 10.27
N GLY A 117 16.54 -17.20 10.78
CA GLY A 117 16.59 -18.63 11.03
C GLY A 117 16.77 -19.45 9.75
N GLU A 118 16.01 -19.15 8.70
CA GLU A 118 16.09 -19.85 7.42
C GLU A 118 17.44 -19.62 6.71
N ILE A 119 17.97 -18.39 6.74
CA ILE A 119 19.29 -18.07 6.19
C ILE A 119 20.37 -18.86 6.91
N LYS A 120 20.37 -18.86 8.26
CA LYS A 120 21.35 -19.64 9.04
C LYS A 120 21.26 -21.14 8.75
N ARG A 121 20.05 -21.66 8.58
CA ARG A 121 19.84 -23.08 8.22
C ARG A 121 20.45 -23.39 6.86
N CYS A 122 20.16 -22.60 5.83
CA CYS A 122 20.72 -22.79 4.49
C CYS A 122 22.24 -22.64 4.47
N GLU A 123 22.79 -21.64 5.14
CA GLU A 123 24.24 -21.44 5.26
C GLU A 123 24.92 -22.59 6.01
N GLY A 124 24.30 -23.07 7.08
CA GLY A 124 24.79 -24.24 7.82
C GLY A 124 24.80 -25.50 6.98
N MET A 125 23.78 -25.74 6.17
CA MET A 125 23.74 -26.88 5.24
C MET A 125 24.80 -26.77 4.14
N LEU A 126 24.92 -25.61 3.50
CA LEU A 126 25.90 -25.36 2.45
C LEU A 126 27.34 -25.27 2.95
N GLY A 127 27.53 -24.94 4.23
CA GLY A 127 28.83 -24.96 4.90
C GLY A 127 29.24 -26.34 5.44
N ASN A 128 28.35 -27.33 5.41
CA ASN A 128 28.63 -28.65 5.90
C ASN A 128 29.27 -29.54 4.81
N PRO A 129 30.55 -29.94 4.94
CA PRO A 129 31.24 -30.77 3.95
C PRO A 129 30.54 -32.11 3.68
N ASN A 130 29.93 -32.71 4.71
CA ASN A 130 29.18 -33.96 4.56
C ASN A 130 27.92 -33.81 3.70
N PHE A 131 27.29 -32.67 3.73
CA PHE A 131 26.13 -32.35 2.88
C PHE A 131 26.60 -32.06 1.44
N VAL A 132 27.57 -31.19 1.26
CA VAL A 132 28.04 -30.74 -0.05
C VAL A 132 28.66 -31.88 -0.84
N ASN A 133 29.38 -32.82 -0.18
CA ASN A 133 30.06 -33.94 -0.83
C ASN A 133 29.15 -35.17 -1.08
N LYS A 134 28.02 -35.28 -0.35
CA LYS A 134 27.13 -36.47 -0.44
C LYS A 134 25.77 -36.18 -1.03
N ALA A 135 25.30 -34.92 -1.00
CA ALA A 135 24.00 -34.57 -1.57
C ALA A 135 24.07 -34.46 -3.10
N PRO A 136 22.97 -34.81 -3.80
CA PRO A 136 22.87 -34.57 -5.24
C PRO A 136 23.05 -33.09 -5.57
N GLU A 137 23.71 -32.75 -6.68
CA GLU A 137 23.95 -31.38 -7.14
C GLU A 137 22.66 -30.56 -7.22
N LYS A 138 21.57 -31.20 -7.62
CA LYS A 138 20.24 -30.56 -7.66
C LYS A 138 19.82 -30.05 -6.30
N LYS A 139 20.00 -30.78 -5.21
CA LYS A 139 19.68 -30.34 -3.86
C LYS A 139 20.56 -29.20 -3.36
N ILE A 140 21.83 -29.23 -3.74
CA ILE A 140 22.77 -28.14 -3.41
C ILE A 140 22.36 -26.87 -4.15
N ALA A 141 21.99 -26.97 -5.42
CA ALA A 141 21.49 -25.85 -6.21
C ALA A 141 20.18 -25.27 -5.62
N GLU A 142 19.22 -26.12 -5.25
CA GLU A 142 17.95 -25.71 -4.60
C GLU A 142 18.19 -24.95 -3.28
N GLU A 143 19.12 -25.40 -2.45
CA GLU A 143 19.44 -24.70 -1.20
C GLU A 143 20.17 -23.37 -1.44
N ARG A 144 21.00 -23.26 -2.48
CA ARG A 144 21.60 -21.98 -2.89
C ARG A 144 20.54 -20.97 -3.37
N GLU A 145 19.61 -21.41 -4.21
CA GLU A 145 18.49 -20.57 -4.67
C GLU A 145 17.62 -20.08 -3.50
N LYS A 146 17.32 -20.97 -2.56
CA LYS A 146 16.57 -20.59 -1.35
C LYS A 146 17.33 -19.55 -0.52
N LEU A 147 18.64 -19.74 -0.35
CA LEU A 147 19.47 -18.79 0.38
C LEU A 147 19.45 -17.39 -0.25
N GLU A 148 19.64 -17.30 -1.56
CA GLU A 148 19.57 -16.04 -2.31
C GLU A 148 18.17 -15.39 -2.19
N LYS A 149 17.12 -16.18 -2.33
CA LYS A 149 15.75 -15.73 -2.15
C LYS A 149 15.49 -15.15 -0.74
N TYR A 150 15.92 -15.86 0.30
CA TYR A 150 15.74 -15.41 1.69
C TYR A 150 16.58 -14.16 1.99
N LYS A 151 17.78 -14.03 1.44
CA LYS A 151 18.60 -12.82 1.54
C LYS A 151 17.93 -11.63 0.88
N GLY A 152 17.37 -11.78 -0.31
CA GLY A 152 16.61 -10.73 -1.00
C GLY A 152 15.36 -10.30 -0.20
N MET A 153 14.63 -11.25 0.35
CA MET A 153 13.47 -10.96 1.22
C MET A 153 13.90 -10.22 2.50
N MET A 154 15.03 -10.60 3.09
CA MET A 154 15.59 -9.95 4.28
C MET A 154 15.95 -8.49 4.01
N GLU A 155 16.53 -8.18 2.87
CA GLU A 155 16.83 -6.79 2.48
C GLU A 155 15.56 -5.95 2.38
N GLN A 156 14.52 -6.47 1.73
CA GLN A 156 13.21 -5.79 1.63
C GLN A 156 12.57 -5.55 3.00
N VAL A 157 12.65 -6.53 3.91
CA VAL A 157 12.14 -6.37 5.28
C VAL A 157 12.91 -5.30 6.04
N LYS A 158 14.24 -5.29 5.94
CA LYS A 158 15.10 -4.26 6.56
C LYS A 158 14.85 -2.87 6.01
N GLU A 159 14.68 -2.70 4.72
CA GLU A 159 14.35 -1.42 4.08
C GLU A 159 13.01 -0.89 4.60
N ARG A 160 11.98 -1.74 4.67
CA ARG A 160 10.68 -1.37 5.22
C ARG A 160 10.75 -0.99 6.69
N LEU A 161 11.47 -1.75 7.52
CA LEU A 161 11.68 -1.42 8.92
C LEU A 161 12.42 -0.08 9.07
N ALA A 162 13.44 0.18 8.27
CA ALA A 162 14.15 1.45 8.27
C ALA A 162 13.25 2.62 7.87
N HIS A 163 12.32 2.41 6.93
CA HIS A 163 11.34 3.43 6.53
C HIS A 163 10.42 3.82 7.69
N PHE A 164 9.92 2.84 8.46
CA PHE A 164 9.03 3.11 9.60
C PHE A 164 9.73 3.61 10.86
N THR A 165 11.03 3.38 11.00
CA THR A 165 11.81 3.74 12.21
C THR A 165 12.66 4.99 12.03
N LYS A 166 12.71 5.59 10.83
CA LYS A 166 13.34 6.90 10.66
C LYS A 166 12.52 7.98 11.36
N PRO A 167 13.19 8.85 12.14
CA PRO A 167 12.52 9.98 12.79
C PRO A 167 12.01 11.01 11.77
#